data_359b5c9feda96dc34c7d1383943a9216
#
_entry.id   359b5c9feda96dc34c7d1383943a9216
#
_cell.length_a   1.000
_cell.length_b   1.000
_cell.length_c   1.000
_cell.angle_alpha   90.00
_cell.angle_beta   90.00
_cell.angle_gamma   90.00
#
_symmetry.space_group_name_H-M   'P 1'
#
loop_
_entity.id
_entity.type
_entity.pdbx_description
1 polymer ?
#
loop_
_entity_poly.entity_id
_entity_poly.type
_entity_poly.pdbx_seq_one_letter_code
_entity_poly.pdbx_strand_id
1 'polypeptide(L)'
;MDFISLSYYKSCVLKAGEAMKTDTGGAYGANNPYITEHSPEPWRWPVDPQGLRYVCNYLTDVYDKPLFVVENGIGLDEGPDADGRINDPFRARYLRMHVEQLREAVRDGCDVMGYLWWGPIDIVSAGTGEMRKRYGFVYVDKDNDGVGTLARNKKDSFAYYRHIIDTNGEEL
;
A
#
# COMPACT_ATOMS: atom_id res chain seq x y z
N MET A 1 10.57 21.59 12.30
CA MET A 1 10.18 20.39 11.57
C MET A 1 10.64 20.55 10.13
N ASP A 2 11.46 19.63 9.62
CA ASP A 2 12.11 19.80 8.32
C ASP A 2 11.27 19.18 7.18
N PHE A 3 10.51 18.12 7.46
CA PHE A 3 9.59 17.47 6.54
C PHE A 3 8.44 16.79 7.31
N ILE A 4 7.40 16.36 6.60
CA ILE A 4 6.27 15.60 7.13
C ILE A 4 6.32 14.20 6.55
N SER A 5 6.34 13.19 7.42
CA SER A 5 6.15 11.80 7.02
C SER A 5 4.70 11.35 7.21
N LEU A 6 4.19 10.56 6.28
CA LEU A 6 2.85 10.03 6.32
C LEU A 6 2.78 8.58 5.87
N SER A 7 1.88 7.82 6.48
CA SER A 7 1.44 6.50 6.01
C SER A 7 0.08 6.66 5.36
N TYR A 8 -0.09 6.12 4.15
CA TYR A 8 -1.38 6.18 3.45
C TYR A 8 -1.78 4.80 2.95
N TYR A 9 -3.01 4.39 3.25
CA TYR A 9 -3.55 3.10 2.81
C TYR A 9 -4.94 3.21 2.19
N LYS A 10 -5.81 4.02 2.76
CA LYS A 10 -7.20 4.21 2.29
C LYS A 10 -7.82 5.47 2.89
N SER A 11 -8.90 5.95 2.30
CA SER A 11 -9.78 6.93 2.93
C SER A 11 -10.85 6.24 3.79
N CYS A 12 -11.28 6.94 4.85
CA CYS A 12 -12.35 6.51 5.74
C CYS A 12 -13.40 7.61 5.86
N VAL A 13 -14.62 7.22 6.23
CA VAL A 13 -15.70 8.15 6.49
C VAL A 13 -16.05 8.12 7.98
N LEU A 14 -16.17 9.31 8.57
CA LEU A 14 -16.65 9.50 9.93
C LEU A 14 -18.01 10.19 9.87
N LYS A 15 -18.98 9.67 10.61
CA LYS A 15 -20.29 10.28 10.74
C LYS A 15 -20.39 10.97 12.10
N ALA A 16 -20.84 12.21 12.10
CA ALA A 16 -21.03 12.97 13.33
C ALA A 16 -21.96 12.23 14.29
N GLY A 17 -21.55 12.12 15.55
CA GLY A 17 -22.30 11.42 16.61
C GLY A 17 -22.14 9.90 16.64
N GLU A 18 -21.41 9.29 15.73
CA GLU A 18 -21.04 7.87 15.81
C GLU A 18 -19.66 7.68 16.45
N ALA A 19 -19.54 6.66 17.31
CA ALA A 19 -18.23 6.31 17.85
C ALA A 19 -17.30 5.83 16.73
N MET A 20 -16.04 6.24 16.77
CA MET A 20 -15.02 5.71 15.87
C MET A 20 -14.88 4.20 16.06
N LYS A 21 -15.09 3.44 14.97
CA LYS A 21 -14.81 2.01 14.94
C LYS A 21 -13.42 1.80 14.37
N THR A 22 -12.58 1.08 15.08
CA THR A 22 -11.34 0.56 14.49
C THR A 22 -11.70 -0.69 13.68
N ASP A 23 -11.34 -0.72 12.42
CA ASP A 23 -11.31 -1.98 11.69
C ASP A 23 -10.04 -2.77 12.04
N THR A 24 -9.97 -4.01 11.57
CA THR A 24 -8.84 -4.93 11.83
C THR A 24 -7.49 -4.46 11.26
N GLY A 25 -7.39 -3.24 10.76
CA GLY A 25 -6.16 -2.67 10.21
C GLY A 25 -5.67 -1.43 10.93
N GLY A 26 -6.26 -1.08 12.09
CA GLY A 26 -5.88 0.12 12.82
C GLY A 26 -6.36 1.43 12.19
N ALA A 27 -7.10 1.37 11.08
CA ALA A 27 -7.72 2.53 10.48
C ALA A 27 -8.98 2.94 11.25
N TYR A 28 -9.11 4.21 11.50
CA TYR A 28 -10.24 4.77 12.22
C TYR A 28 -11.35 5.18 11.25
N GLY A 29 -12.58 4.75 11.51
CA GLY A 29 -13.76 5.09 10.71
C GLY A 29 -14.29 3.93 9.86
N ALA A 30 -15.46 4.13 9.26
CA ALA A 30 -16.04 3.20 8.31
C ALA A 30 -15.33 3.30 6.95
N ASN A 31 -15.36 2.22 6.17
CA ASN A 31 -14.90 2.27 4.79
C ASN A 31 -15.67 3.36 4.03
N ASN A 32 -14.96 4.09 3.17
CA ASN A 32 -15.56 5.11 2.33
C ASN A 32 -16.53 4.45 1.32
N PRO A 33 -17.85 4.73 1.39
CA PRO A 33 -18.84 4.08 0.53
C PRO A 33 -18.74 4.50 -0.95
N TYR A 34 -17.99 5.53 -1.25
CA TYR A 34 -17.75 6.00 -2.61
C TYR A 34 -16.60 5.28 -3.31
N ILE A 35 -15.81 4.49 -2.56
CA ILE A 35 -14.77 3.64 -3.14
C ILE A 35 -15.40 2.34 -3.63
N THR A 36 -15.35 2.14 -4.92
CA THR A 36 -15.93 0.95 -5.59
C THR A 36 -14.91 -0.14 -5.86
N GLU A 37 -13.62 0.22 -5.92
CA GLU A 37 -12.54 -0.73 -6.13
C GLU A 37 -12.02 -1.28 -4.80
N HIS A 38 -11.89 -2.61 -4.74
CA HIS A 38 -11.40 -3.31 -3.56
C HIS A 38 -10.38 -4.38 -3.97
N SER A 39 -9.48 -4.73 -3.04
CA SER A 39 -8.63 -5.90 -3.21
C SER A 39 -9.49 -7.17 -3.30
N PRO A 40 -8.91 -8.27 -3.85
CA PRO A 40 -9.52 -9.59 -3.77
C PRO A 40 -9.85 -10.01 -2.34
N GLU A 41 -10.73 -11.01 -2.22
CA GLU A 41 -10.98 -11.71 -0.97
C GLU A 41 -9.66 -12.26 -0.36
N PRO A 42 -9.58 -12.48 0.97
CA PRO A 42 -10.68 -12.32 1.93
C PRO A 42 -10.82 -10.91 2.51
N TRP A 43 -9.86 -10.01 2.30
CA TRP A 43 -9.85 -8.73 3.03
C TRP A 43 -10.63 -7.60 2.36
N ARG A 44 -10.84 -7.65 1.04
CA ARG A 44 -11.58 -6.63 0.28
C ARG A 44 -11.18 -5.20 0.66
N TRP A 45 -9.88 -4.95 0.74
CA TRP A 45 -9.36 -3.65 1.15
C TRP A 45 -9.72 -2.56 0.14
N PRO A 46 -10.31 -1.43 0.54
CA PRO A 46 -10.62 -0.33 -0.37
C PRO A 46 -9.36 0.23 -1.03
N VAL A 47 -9.44 0.51 -2.32
CA VAL A 47 -8.34 1.07 -3.12
C VAL A 47 -8.69 2.50 -3.49
N ASP A 48 -7.98 3.46 -2.89
CA ASP A 48 -8.22 4.89 -3.07
C ASP A 48 -6.91 5.64 -3.34
N PRO A 49 -6.37 5.56 -4.54
CA PRO A 49 -5.12 6.26 -4.89
C PRO A 49 -5.31 7.78 -4.94
N GLN A 50 -6.51 8.29 -5.26
CA GLN A 50 -6.79 9.73 -5.28
C GLN A 50 -6.70 10.36 -3.89
N GLY A 51 -7.04 9.61 -2.85
CA GLY A 51 -6.90 10.07 -1.47
C GLY A 51 -5.44 10.34 -1.09
N LEU A 52 -4.47 9.62 -1.68
CA LEU A 52 -3.04 9.92 -1.49
C LEU A 52 -2.70 11.31 -2.07
N ARG A 53 -3.13 11.61 -3.31
CA ARG A 53 -2.94 12.94 -3.90
C ARG A 53 -3.60 14.02 -3.06
N TYR A 54 -4.84 13.78 -2.62
CA TYR A 54 -5.57 14.73 -1.78
C TYR A 54 -4.83 15.04 -0.47
N VAL A 55 -4.34 14.04 0.25
CA VAL A 55 -3.64 14.27 1.52
C VAL A 55 -2.30 14.97 1.30
N CYS A 56 -1.59 14.69 0.22
CA CYS A 56 -0.36 15.40 -0.13
C CYS A 56 -0.64 16.90 -0.36
N ASN A 57 -1.65 17.24 -1.16
CA ASN A 57 -2.04 18.63 -1.38
C ASN A 57 -2.47 19.31 -0.08
N TYR A 58 -3.32 18.65 0.72
CA TYR A 58 -3.76 19.18 2.01
C TYR A 58 -2.59 19.48 2.95
N LEU A 59 -1.63 18.56 3.08
CA LEU A 59 -0.47 18.76 3.95
C LEU A 59 0.46 19.85 3.44
N THR A 60 0.62 19.98 2.12
CA THR A 60 1.38 21.05 1.49
C THR A 60 0.75 22.40 1.78
N ASP A 61 -0.57 22.52 1.57
CA ASP A 61 -1.30 23.79 1.80
C ASP A 61 -1.26 24.24 3.26
N VAL A 62 -1.31 23.29 4.20
CA VAL A 62 -1.36 23.62 5.64
C VAL A 62 0.02 23.90 6.21
N TYR A 63 1.05 23.16 5.79
CA TYR A 63 2.34 23.17 6.47
C TYR A 63 3.50 23.73 5.65
N ASP A 64 3.37 23.78 4.33
CA ASP A 64 4.43 24.22 3.41
C ASP A 64 5.77 23.53 3.71
N LYS A 65 5.76 22.20 3.75
CA LYS A 65 6.91 21.35 4.06
C LYS A 65 7.04 20.18 3.08
N PRO A 66 8.28 19.72 2.82
CA PRO A 66 8.48 18.51 2.07
C PRO A 66 7.73 17.32 2.67
N LEU A 67 7.23 16.43 1.83
CA LEU A 67 6.44 15.25 2.21
C LEU A 67 7.22 13.96 1.95
N PHE A 68 7.13 13.01 2.85
CA PHE A 68 7.69 11.69 2.68
C PHE A 68 6.62 10.61 2.95
N VAL A 69 6.21 9.91 1.91
CA VAL A 69 5.31 8.76 2.06
C VAL A 69 6.13 7.58 2.57
N VAL A 70 6.10 7.35 3.87
CA VAL A 70 6.91 6.33 4.54
C VAL A 70 6.26 4.96 4.53
N GLU A 71 4.95 4.88 4.29
CA GLU A 71 4.22 3.64 4.15
C GLU A 71 3.08 3.77 3.14
N ASN A 72 3.03 2.84 2.22
CA ASN A 72 1.88 2.50 1.40
C ASN A 72 1.99 1.02 1.03
N GLY A 73 0.90 0.35 0.69
CA GLY A 73 0.95 -1.06 0.34
C GLY A 73 -0.38 -1.77 0.50
N ILE A 74 -0.41 -3.04 0.13
CA ILE A 74 -1.60 -3.87 0.20
C ILE A 74 -1.25 -5.31 0.57
N GLY A 75 -2.06 -5.88 1.48
CA GLY A 75 -1.95 -7.29 1.84
C GLY A 75 -2.89 -8.14 0.98
N LEU A 76 -2.34 -9.19 0.36
CA LEU A 76 -3.05 -10.10 -0.55
C LEU A 76 -2.78 -11.55 -0.16
N ASP A 77 -3.74 -12.44 -0.44
CA ASP A 77 -3.56 -13.89 -0.31
C ASP A 77 -2.94 -14.42 -1.61
N GLU A 78 -1.66 -14.69 -1.57
CA GLU A 78 -0.86 -15.08 -2.74
C GLU A 78 0.08 -16.22 -2.39
N GLY A 79 0.36 -17.04 -3.38
CA GLY A 79 1.31 -18.14 -3.24
C GLY A 79 1.86 -18.57 -4.58
N PRO A 80 2.83 -19.50 -4.59
CA PRO A 80 3.38 -20.05 -5.81
C PRO A 80 2.33 -20.88 -6.56
N ASP A 81 2.32 -20.77 -7.87
CA ASP A 81 1.61 -21.65 -8.78
C ASP A 81 2.32 -23.01 -8.93
N ALA A 82 1.84 -23.86 -9.85
CA ALA A 82 2.41 -25.20 -10.09
C ALA A 82 3.87 -25.16 -10.56
N ASP A 83 4.30 -24.05 -11.17
CA ASP A 83 5.66 -23.84 -11.66
C ASP A 83 6.55 -23.11 -10.64
N GLY A 84 6.01 -22.80 -9.46
CA GLY A 84 6.69 -22.06 -8.40
C GLY A 84 6.75 -20.54 -8.61
N ARG A 85 6.07 -20.00 -9.61
CA ARG A 85 5.97 -18.57 -9.89
C ARG A 85 4.90 -17.94 -9.01
N ILE A 86 5.14 -16.74 -8.52
CA ILE A 86 4.15 -15.96 -7.76
C ILE A 86 3.71 -14.78 -8.62
N ASN A 87 2.55 -14.97 -9.26
CA ASN A 87 1.93 -13.97 -10.12
C ASN A 87 1.00 -13.07 -9.28
N ASP A 88 1.39 -11.82 -9.09
CA ASP A 88 0.70 -10.84 -8.24
C ASP A 88 0.33 -9.55 -8.99
N PRO A 89 -0.45 -9.62 -10.07
CA PRO A 89 -0.75 -8.48 -10.93
C PRO A 89 -1.54 -7.38 -10.22
N PHE A 90 -2.33 -7.73 -9.21
CA PHE A 90 -3.08 -6.75 -8.43
C PHE A 90 -2.14 -5.84 -7.64
N ARG A 91 -1.05 -6.36 -7.08
CA ARG A 91 -0.02 -5.59 -6.38
C ARG A 91 0.66 -4.59 -7.31
N ALA A 92 1.07 -5.03 -8.50
CA ALA A 92 1.68 -4.17 -9.51
C ALA A 92 0.71 -3.04 -9.92
N ARG A 93 -0.56 -3.38 -10.15
CA ARG A 93 -1.62 -2.40 -10.46
C ARG A 93 -1.85 -1.41 -9.32
N TYR A 94 -1.94 -1.88 -8.07
CA TYR A 94 -2.10 -1.03 -6.90
C TYR A 94 -0.94 -0.04 -6.77
N LEU A 95 0.30 -0.52 -6.90
CA LEU A 95 1.50 0.32 -6.88
C LEU A 95 1.43 1.39 -7.97
N ARG A 96 1.16 0.99 -9.22
CA ARG A 96 1.03 1.89 -10.35
C ARG A 96 0.04 3.02 -10.07
N MET A 97 -1.17 2.68 -9.62
CA MET A 97 -2.23 3.66 -9.36
C MET A 97 -1.83 4.68 -8.30
N HIS A 98 -1.12 4.26 -7.24
CA HIS A 98 -0.67 5.17 -6.19
C HIS A 98 0.50 6.04 -6.63
N VAL A 99 1.49 5.48 -7.34
CA VAL A 99 2.62 6.26 -7.89
C VAL A 99 2.14 7.27 -8.93
N GLU A 100 1.14 6.92 -9.76
CA GLU A 100 0.51 7.84 -10.69
C GLU A 100 -0.11 9.06 -9.97
N GLN A 101 -0.85 8.84 -8.89
CA GLN A 101 -1.42 9.93 -8.11
C GLN A 101 -0.38 10.73 -7.32
N LEU A 102 0.70 10.10 -6.90
CA LEU A 102 1.82 10.80 -6.28
C LEU A 102 2.53 11.72 -7.30
N ARG A 103 2.72 11.24 -8.53
CA ARG A 103 3.23 12.05 -9.64
C ARG A 103 2.32 13.25 -9.93
N GLU A 104 0.99 13.06 -9.90
CA GLU A 104 0.04 14.16 -10.03
C GLU A 104 0.14 15.15 -8.86
N ALA A 105 0.37 14.69 -7.62
CA ALA A 105 0.60 15.58 -6.49
C ALA A 105 1.87 16.46 -6.69
N VAL A 106 2.95 15.88 -7.22
CA VAL A 106 4.15 16.65 -7.59
C VAL A 106 3.83 17.70 -8.65
N ARG A 107 3.01 17.38 -9.64
CA ARG A 107 2.56 18.33 -10.67
C ARG A 107 1.66 19.43 -10.09
N ASP A 108 0.90 19.14 -9.04
CA ASP A 108 0.13 20.12 -8.31
C ASP A 108 1.00 21.10 -7.48
N GLY A 109 2.29 20.79 -7.31
CA GLY A 109 3.26 21.62 -6.59
C GLY A 109 3.69 21.05 -5.23
N CYS A 110 3.30 19.83 -4.88
CA CYS A 110 3.77 19.19 -3.65
C CYS A 110 5.26 18.83 -3.77
N ASP A 111 6.05 19.17 -2.75
CA ASP A 111 7.45 18.75 -2.61
C ASP A 111 7.52 17.35 -2.01
N VAL A 112 7.46 16.32 -2.85
CA VAL A 112 7.48 14.92 -2.41
C VAL A 112 8.91 14.38 -2.47
N MET A 113 9.52 14.16 -1.30
CA MET A 113 10.89 13.67 -1.15
C MET A 113 11.06 12.20 -1.53
N GLY A 114 10.00 11.39 -1.36
CA GLY A 114 10.10 9.96 -1.60
C GLY A 114 8.86 9.16 -1.21
N TYR A 115 8.91 7.90 -1.59
CA TYR A 115 7.84 6.92 -1.38
C TYR A 115 8.42 5.57 -0.98
N LEU A 116 7.89 4.98 0.08
CA LEU A 116 8.29 3.65 0.56
C LEU A 116 7.08 2.71 0.59
N TRP A 117 7.37 1.45 0.30
CA TRP A 117 6.41 0.36 0.39
C TRP A 117 6.48 -0.34 1.75
N TRP A 118 5.31 -0.59 2.35
CA TRP A 118 5.20 -1.33 3.60
C TRP A 118 5.49 -2.82 3.39
N GLY A 119 6.52 -3.32 4.08
CA GLY A 119 6.87 -4.74 4.06
C GLY A 119 7.34 -5.22 2.68
N PRO A 120 8.46 -4.74 2.12
CA PRO A 120 8.93 -5.15 0.79
C PRO A 120 9.26 -6.66 0.69
N ILE A 121 9.49 -7.30 1.83
CA ILE A 121 9.54 -8.76 2.00
C ILE A 121 8.31 -9.16 2.80
N ASP A 122 7.69 -10.30 2.48
CA ASP A 122 6.51 -10.77 3.22
C ASP A 122 6.79 -10.87 4.72
N ILE A 123 5.90 -10.28 5.50
CA ILE A 123 5.93 -10.25 6.96
C ILE A 123 4.57 -10.67 7.52
N VAL A 124 4.53 -11.02 8.79
CA VAL A 124 3.28 -11.22 9.51
C VAL A 124 2.49 -9.92 9.55
N SER A 125 1.23 -9.97 9.18
CA SER A 125 0.34 -8.82 9.23
C SER A 125 0.19 -8.29 10.67
N ALA A 126 0.53 -7.04 10.89
CA ALA A 126 0.37 -6.38 12.19
C ALA A 126 -1.11 -6.31 12.63
N GLY A 127 -2.03 -6.17 11.67
CA GLY A 127 -3.45 -6.02 11.98
C GLY A 127 -4.20 -7.34 12.19
N THR A 128 -3.79 -8.43 11.52
CA THR A 128 -4.52 -9.72 11.57
C THR A 128 -3.73 -10.86 12.18
N GLY A 129 -2.42 -10.71 12.40
CA GLY A 129 -1.55 -11.77 12.90
C GLY A 129 -1.28 -12.89 11.87
N GLU A 130 -1.64 -12.68 10.60
CA GLU A 130 -1.57 -13.71 9.57
C GLU A 130 -0.34 -13.53 8.67
N MET A 131 0.40 -14.61 8.44
CA MET A 131 1.48 -14.64 7.46
C MET A 131 0.95 -14.71 6.02
N ARG A 132 -0.20 -15.34 5.80
CA ARG A 132 -0.82 -15.45 4.47
C ARG A 132 -1.27 -14.09 3.89
N LYS A 133 -1.47 -13.06 4.74
CA LYS A 133 -1.72 -11.69 4.29
C LYS A 133 -0.40 -11.03 3.88
N ARG A 134 -0.02 -11.25 2.64
CA ARG A 134 1.29 -10.94 2.11
C ARG A 134 1.36 -9.53 1.56
N TYR A 135 2.37 -8.78 1.96
CA TYR A 135 2.57 -7.39 1.56
C TYR A 135 3.73 -7.20 0.57
N GLY A 136 4.67 -8.14 0.55
CA GLY A 136 5.97 -7.96 -0.08
C GLY A 136 5.99 -8.18 -1.58
N PHE A 137 7.05 -7.70 -2.18
CA PHE A 137 7.51 -8.06 -3.53
C PHE A 137 8.37 -9.34 -3.52
N VAL A 138 8.77 -9.75 -2.32
CA VAL A 138 9.49 -11.01 -2.08
C VAL A 138 8.63 -11.89 -1.20
N TYR A 139 8.24 -13.03 -1.76
CA TYR A 139 7.50 -14.08 -1.07
C TYR A 139 8.41 -14.77 -0.04
N VAL A 140 7.85 -15.08 1.12
CA VAL A 140 8.50 -15.91 2.14
C VAL A 140 7.68 -17.19 2.31
N ASP A 141 8.31 -18.34 2.11
CA ASP A 141 7.68 -19.64 2.29
C ASP A 141 7.46 -19.93 3.77
N LYS A 142 6.32 -19.45 4.26
CA LYS A 142 5.81 -19.65 5.62
C LYS A 142 4.30 -19.43 5.64
N ASP A 143 3.58 -20.32 6.34
CA ASP A 143 2.14 -20.19 6.56
C ASP A 143 1.80 -19.58 7.93
N ASN A 144 0.50 -19.55 8.25
CA ASN A 144 0.00 -19.02 9.52
C ASN A 144 0.37 -19.89 10.72
N ASP A 145 0.59 -21.20 10.52
CA ASP A 145 0.95 -22.16 11.56
C ASP A 145 2.47 -22.20 11.79
N GLY A 146 3.22 -21.41 11.02
CA GLY A 146 4.67 -21.32 11.11
C GLY A 146 5.40 -22.40 10.33
N VAL A 147 4.68 -23.15 9.50
CA VAL A 147 5.25 -24.19 8.63
C VAL A 147 5.78 -23.56 7.35
N GLY A 148 6.90 -24.05 6.84
CA GLY A 148 7.56 -23.59 5.62
C GLY A 148 9.07 -23.60 5.76
N THR A 149 9.77 -23.38 4.65
CA THR A 149 11.23 -23.44 4.57
C THR A 149 11.90 -22.08 4.82
N LEU A 150 11.13 -21.00 4.88
CA LEU A 150 11.59 -19.61 4.89
C LEU A 150 12.35 -19.21 3.61
N ALA A 151 12.26 -20.01 2.56
CA ALA A 151 12.80 -19.63 1.25
C ALA A 151 12.15 -18.33 0.76
N ARG A 152 12.95 -17.52 0.05
CA ARG A 152 12.53 -16.23 -0.47
C ARG A 152 12.54 -16.25 -1.99
N ASN A 153 11.40 -15.97 -2.59
CA ASN A 153 11.22 -15.93 -4.02
C ASN A 153 10.69 -14.56 -4.46
N LYS A 154 11.26 -14.02 -5.53
CA LYS A 154 10.75 -12.76 -6.11
C LYS A 154 9.37 -13.02 -6.71
N LYS A 155 8.41 -12.13 -6.44
CA LYS A 155 7.12 -12.10 -7.12
C LYS A 155 7.26 -11.35 -8.46
N ASP A 156 6.26 -11.45 -9.33
CA ASP A 156 6.28 -10.73 -10.61
C ASP A 156 6.34 -9.21 -10.40
N SER A 157 5.66 -8.69 -9.41
CA SER A 157 5.69 -7.27 -9.04
C SER A 157 7.06 -6.76 -8.59
N PHE A 158 8.01 -7.64 -8.23
CA PHE A 158 9.37 -7.24 -7.86
C PHE A 158 10.08 -6.52 -9.02
N ALA A 159 9.99 -7.06 -10.23
CA ALA A 159 10.61 -6.44 -11.40
C ALA A 159 9.93 -5.10 -11.73
N TYR A 160 8.62 -5.02 -11.57
CA TYR A 160 7.86 -3.80 -11.78
C TYR A 160 8.23 -2.71 -10.76
N TYR A 161 8.33 -3.04 -9.46
CA TYR A 161 8.76 -2.07 -8.45
C TYR A 161 10.18 -1.56 -8.69
N ARG A 162 11.07 -2.46 -9.10
CA ARG A 162 12.44 -2.07 -9.50
C ARG A 162 12.40 -1.07 -10.66
N HIS A 163 11.59 -1.32 -11.70
CA HIS A 163 11.43 -0.41 -12.82
C HIS A 163 10.94 0.97 -12.36
N ILE A 164 9.94 1.03 -11.48
CA ILE A 164 9.46 2.29 -10.89
C ILE A 164 10.59 3.04 -10.17
N ILE A 165 11.44 2.32 -9.41
CA ILE A 165 12.59 2.93 -8.73
C ILE A 165 13.62 3.45 -9.74
N ASP A 166 14.00 2.62 -10.72
CA ASP A 166 15.01 2.93 -11.72
C ASP A 166 14.61 4.16 -12.60
N THR A 167 13.32 4.37 -12.81
CA THR A 167 12.74 5.49 -13.56
C THR A 167 12.24 6.64 -12.70
N ASN A 168 12.45 6.58 -11.38
CA ASN A 168 11.91 7.57 -10.42
C ASN A 168 10.40 7.82 -10.59
N GLY A 169 9.64 6.77 -10.93
CA GLY A 169 8.19 6.84 -11.13
C GLY A 169 7.74 7.55 -12.42
N GLU A 170 8.63 7.86 -13.33
CA GLU A 170 8.28 8.51 -14.60
C GLU A 170 7.67 7.54 -15.61
N GLU A 171 8.11 6.27 -15.59
CA GLU A 171 7.56 5.21 -16.44
C GLU A 171 6.72 4.24 -15.59
N LEU A 172 5.41 4.11 -15.93
CA LEU A 172 4.43 3.32 -15.17
C LEU A 172 3.89 2.14 -15.99
#